data_4d776babf9663e19d690ccb681f92aa5
#
_entry.id   4d776babf9663e19d690ccb681f92aa5
#
_cell.length_a   1.000
_cell.length_b   1.000
_cell.length_c   1.000
_cell.angle_alpha   90.00
_cell.angle_beta   90.00
_cell.angle_gamma   90.00
#
_symmetry.space_group_name_H-M   'P 1'
#
loop_
_entity.id
_entity.type
_entity.pdbx_description
1 polymer ?
#
loop_
_entity_poly.entity_id
_entity_poly.type
_entity_poly.pdbx_seq_one_letter_code
_entity_poly.pdbx_strand_id
1 'polypeptide(L)'
;MKKVFITGGAGYVGAVMVPHLLEQGFEVTVLDLMIYGEHILQNHANLNAVKGDIRDQDLLKKLIPGHDVVIHLACISNDPSFEMNPDLGKSINLDAFRPLVEISKKSNIKRFFYASSSSVYGIKQEPNVHEEMELEPLTDYSIFKADCEKILAEYQSDDF
;
A
#
# COMPACT_ATOMS: atom_id res chain seq x y z
N MET A 1 -5.99 -21.81 3.15
CA MET A 1 -5.74 -20.91 2.00
C MET A 1 -5.35 -19.57 2.58
N LYS A 2 -4.29 -18.91 2.11
CA LYS A 2 -3.89 -17.59 2.64
C LYS A 2 -4.78 -16.50 2.07
N LYS A 3 -5.17 -15.56 2.93
CA LYS A 3 -6.02 -14.43 2.58
C LYS A 3 -5.20 -13.16 2.53
N VAL A 4 -5.27 -12.45 1.42
CA VAL A 4 -4.49 -11.25 1.15
C VAL A 4 -5.42 -10.05 0.99
N PHE A 5 -5.19 -9.01 1.76
CA PHE A 5 -5.85 -7.71 1.60
C PHE A 5 -4.91 -6.76 0.86
N ILE A 6 -5.39 -6.15 -0.21
CA ILE A 6 -4.60 -5.25 -1.06
C ILE A 6 -5.28 -3.90 -1.17
N THR A 7 -4.60 -2.83 -0.81
CA THR A 7 -5.06 -1.47 -1.13
C THR A 7 -4.43 -1.03 -2.45
N GLY A 8 -5.19 -0.37 -3.31
CA GLY A 8 -4.68 0.06 -4.62
C GLY A 8 -4.55 -1.08 -5.63
N GLY A 9 -5.31 -2.18 -5.43
CA GLY A 9 -5.19 -3.38 -6.27
C GLY A 9 -5.76 -3.25 -7.68
N ALA A 10 -6.53 -2.19 -7.99
CA ALA A 10 -6.98 -1.87 -9.33
C ALA A 10 -6.08 -0.84 -10.05
N GLY A 11 -4.93 -0.48 -9.46
CA GLY A 11 -3.90 0.35 -10.06
C GLY A 11 -2.95 -0.44 -10.97
N TYR A 12 -1.90 0.23 -11.46
CA TYR A 12 -0.94 -0.33 -12.43
C TYR A 12 -0.29 -1.64 -11.95
N VAL A 13 0.25 -1.66 -10.73
CA VAL A 13 0.88 -2.87 -10.16
C VAL A 13 -0.17 -3.91 -9.81
N GLY A 14 -1.26 -3.49 -9.18
CA GLY A 14 -2.33 -4.38 -8.73
C GLY A 14 -3.01 -5.13 -9.87
N ALA A 15 -3.19 -4.50 -11.03
CA ALA A 15 -3.80 -5.12 -12.22
C ALA A 15 -3.04 -6.37 -12.72
N VAL A 16 -1.75 -6.49 -12.39
CA VAL A 16 -0.94 -7.67 -12.68
C VAL A 16 -0.83 -8.59 -11.47
N MET A 17 -0.62 -8.01 -10.28
CA MET A 17 -0.41 -8.79 -9.05
C MET A 17 -1.67 -9.56 -8.63
N VAL A 18 -2.84 -8.94 -8.70
CA VAL A 18 -4.10 -9.57 -8.24
C VAL A 18 -4.43 -10.83 -9.03
N PRO A 19 -4.47 -10.83 -10.38
CA PRO A 19 -4.68 -12.05 -11.15
C PRO A 19 -3.66 -13.14 -10.82
N HIS A 20 -2.38 -12.78 -10.71
CA HIS A 20 -1.33 -13.74 -10.38
C HIS A 20 -1.55 -14.41 -9.01
N LEU A 21 -1.93 -13.64 -7.97
CA LEU A 21 -2.25 -14.21 -6.66
C LEU A 21 -3.47 -15.15 -6.71
N LEU A 22 -4.49 -14.80 -7.48
CA LEU A 22 -5.68 -15.64 -7.66
C LEU A 22 -5.32 -16.96 -8.36
N GLU A 23 -4.46 -16.93 -9.39
CA GLU A 23 -3.94 -18.12 -10.07
C GLU A 23 -3.14 -19.02 -9.13
N GLN A 24 -2.45 -18.44 -8.15
CA GLN A 24 -1.73 -19.20 -7.11
C GLN A 24 -2.65 -19.71 -5.99
N GLY A 25 -3.95 -19.49 -6.09
CA GLY A 25 -4.94 -20.02 -5.17
C GLY A 25 -5.13 -19.19 -3.88
N PHE A 26 -4.69 -17.93 -3.84
CA PHE A 26 -4.99 -17.03 -2.73
C PHE A 26 -6.45 -16.54 -2.79
N GLU A 27 -7.01 -16.23 -1.62
CA GLU A 27 -8.21 -15.38 -1.52
C GLU A 27 -7.74 -13.92 -1.43
N VAL A 28 -8.23 -13.07 -2.32
CA VAL A 28 -7.80 -11.67 -2.41
C VAL A 28 -8.97 -10.74 -2.17
N THR A 29 -8.81 -9.82 -1.22
CA THR A 29 -9.71 -8.66 -1.07
C THR A 29 -8.96 -7.41 -1.52
N VAL A 30 -9.53 -6.68 -2.45
CA VAL A 30 -8.99 -5.41 -2.96
C VAL A 30 -9.84 -4.26 -2.45
N LEU A 31 -9.21 -3.24 -1.89
CA LEU A 31 -9.80 -1.92 -1.62
C LEU A 31 -9.15 -0.89 -2.55
N ASP A 32 -9.94 -0.26 -3.40
CA ASP A 32 -9.45 0.72 -4.39
C ASP A 32 -10.54 1.78 -4.68
N LEU A 33 -10.14 2.99 -5.03
CA LEU A 33 -11.07 4.03 -5.50
C LEU A 33 -11.69 3.69 -6.86
N MET A 34 -11.11 2.74 -7.60
CA MET A 34 -11.52 2.30 -8.94
C MET A 34 -11.54 3.45 -9.96
N ILE A 35 -10.60 4.41 -9.83
CA ILE A 35 -10.52 5.58 -10.72
C ILE A 35 -10.24 5.22 -12.19
N TYR A 36 -9.58 4.06 -12.41
CA TYR A 36 -9.32 3.53 -13.76
C TYR A 36 -10.42 2.60 -14.28
N GLY A 37 -11.48 2.41 -13.50
CA GLY A 37 -12.64 1.58 -13.82
C GLY A 37 -12.66 0.25 -13.07
N GLU A 38 -13.88 -0.22 -12.78
CA GLU A 38 -14.10 -1.49 -12.07
C GLU A 38 -13.75 -2.71 -12.93
N HIS A 39 -13.69 -2.55 -14.26
CA HIS A 39 -13.35 -3.61 -15.22
C HIS A 39 -11.87 -4.02 -15.22
N ILE A 40 -11.00 -3.28 -14.52
CA ILE A 40 -9.56 -3.61 -14.41
C ILE A 40 -9.37 -4.99 -13.75
N LEU A 41 -10.18 -5.29 -12.75
CA LEU A 41 -10.16 -6.59 -12.08
C LEU A 41 -11.30 -7.47 -12.61
N GLN A 42 -10.94 -8.58 -13.23
CA GLN A 42 -11.93 -9.54 -13.73
C GLN A 42 -12.56 -10.32 -12.57
N ASN A 43 -13.84 -10.67 -12.71
CA ASN A 43 -14.55 -11.47 -11.72
C ASN A 43 -13.86 -12.83 -11.52
N HIS A 44 -13.63 -13.18 -10.25
CA HIS A 44 -13.05 -14.45 -9.85
C HIS A 44 -13.68 -14.92 -8.53
N ALA A 45 -13.87 -16.23 -8.35
CA ALA A 45 -14.52 -16.77 -7.16
C ALA A 45 -13.82 -16.43 -5.84
N ASN A 46 -12.49 -16.23 -5.89
CA ASN A 46 -11.66 -15.90 -4.73
C ASN A 46 -11.30 -14.41 -4.67
N LEU A 47 -11.93 -13.55 -5.48
CA LEU A 47 -11.72 -12.10 -5.45
C LEU A 47 -12.93 -11.39 -4.84
N ASN A 48 -12.65 -10.53 -3.86
CA ASN A 48 -13.58 -9.55 -3.33
C ASN A 48 -13.06 -8.15 -3.66
N ALA A 49 -13.57 -7.52 -4.72
CA ALA A 49 -13.18 -6.16 -5.10
C ALA A 49 -14.15 -5.15 -4.49
N VAL A 50 -13.64 -4.27 -3.64
CA VAL A 50 -14.40 -3.25 -2.93
C VAL A 50 -13.97 -1.87 -3.38
N LYS A 51 -14.93 -1.07 -3.87
CA LYS A 51 -14.71 0.33 -4.16
C LYS A 51 -14.79 1.15 -2.89
N GLY A 52 -13.73 1.84 -2.54
CA GLY A 52 -13.67 2.66 -1.33
C GLY A 52 -12.35 3.38 -1.14
N ASP A 53 -12.30 4.21 -0.13
CA ASP A 53 -11.15 5.07 0.20
C ASP A 53 -10.38 4.51 1.40
N ILE A 54 -9.05 4.46 1.32
CA ILE A 54 -8.19 4.00 2.42
C ILE A 54 -8.24 4.92 3.66
N ARG A 55 -8.74 6.15 3.52
CA ARG A 55 -8.96 7.09 4.63
C ARG A 55 -10.19 6.75 5.45
N ASP A 56 -11.08 5.90 4.95
CA ASP A 56 -12.25 5.40 5.69
C ASP A 56 -11.82 4.28 6.66
N GLN A 57 -11.49 4.68 7.89
CA GLN A 57 -11.06 3.75 8.93
C GLN A 57 -12.13 2.73 9.32
N ASP A 58 -13.41 3.08 9.24
CA ASP A 58 -14.48 2.15 9.59
C ASP A 58 -14.65 1.08 8.52
N LEU A 59 -14.41 1.43 7.25
CA LEU A 59 -14.32 0.46 6.17
C LEU A 59 -13.12 -0.46 6.35
N LEU A 60 -11.93 0.07 6.68
CA LEU A 60 -10.73 -0.73 6.95
C LEU A 60 -10.96 -1.72 8.12
N LYS A 61 -11.57 -1.29 9.22
CA LYS A 61 -11.90 -2.15 10.37
C LYS A 61 -12.87 -3.28 10.01
N LYS A 62 -13.69 -3.13 8.98
CA LYS A 62 -14.59 -4.17 8.49
C LYS A 62 -13.90 -5.14 7.53
N LEU A 63 -12.98 -4.64 6.71
CA LEU A 63 -12.40 -5.42 5.61
C LEU A 63 -11.12 -6.18 6.01
N ILE A 64 -10.24 -5.58 6.83
CA ILE A 64 -8.93 -6.17 7.15
C ILE A 64 -9.02 -7.44 8.02
N PRO A 65 -9.89 -7.53 9.05
CA PRO A 65 -9.92 -8.71 9.90
C PRO A 65 -10.13 -10.00 9.13
N GLY A 66 -9.41 -11.05 9.56
CA GLY A 66 -9.47 -12.38 8.94
C GLY A 66 -8.57 -12.59 7.73
N HIS A 67 -7.76 -11.59 7.36
CA HIS A 67 -6.68 -11.75 6.39
C HIS A 67 -5.35 -12.11 7.09
N ASP A 68 -4.45 -12.74 6.35
CA ASP A 68 -3.11 -13.11 6.82
C ASP A 68 -2.08 -12.03 6.47
N VAL A 69 -2.29 -11.36 5.34
CA VAL A 69 -1.33 -10.44 4.72
C VAL A 69 -2.03 -9.18 4.27
N VAL A 70 -1.37 -8.04 4.46
CA VAL A 70 -1.72 -6.75 3.84
C VAL A 70 -0.63 -6.34 2.85
N ILE A 71 -1.04 -5.94 1.64
CA ILE A 71 -0.16 -5.33 0.63
C ILE A 71 -0.69 -3.92 0.35
N HIS A 72 0.10 -2.91 0.69
CA HIS A 72 -0.30 -1.52 0.51
C HIS A 72 0.34 -0.92 -0.74
N LEU A 73 -0.47 -0.78 -1.81
CA LEU A 73 -0.09 -0.19 -3.08
C LEU A 73 -0.77 1.16 -3.32
N ALA A 74 -1.88 1.46 -2.60
CA ALA A 74 -2.63 2.70 -2.80
C ALA A 74 -1.79 3.92 -2.48
N CYS A 75 -1.57 4.76 -3.46
CA CYS A 75 -0.90 6.05 -3.29
C CYS A 75 -1.19 6.96 -4.51
N ILE A 76 -1.01 8.26 -4.33
CA ILE A 76 -0.75 9.16 -5.44
C ILE A 76 0.73 8.97 -5.78
N SER A 77 0.98 8.32 -6.92
CA SER A 77 2.31 7.90 -7.34
C SER A 77 2.99 9.00 -8.16
N ASN A 78 4.29 9.15 -7.96
CA ASN A 78 5.20 10.11 -8.60
C ASN A 78 5.01 11.59 -8.20
N ASP A 79 6.09 12.35 -8.35
CA ASP A 79 6.15 13.75 -7.94
C ASP A 79 5.18 14.66 -8.71
N PRO A 80 5.08 14.59 -10.07
CA PRO A 80 4.17 15.47 -10.79
C PRO A 80 2.71 15.32 -10.39
N SER A 81 2.25 14.10 -10.14
CA SER A 81 0.86 13.86 -9.68
C SER A 81 0.64 14.36 -8.27
N PHE A 82 1.66 14.27 -7.42
CA PHE A 82 1.63 14.75 -6.05
C PHE A 82 1.58 16.28 -6.00
N GLU A 83 2.39 16.97 -6.81
CA GLU A 83 2.45 18.44 -6.88
C GLU A 83 1.13 19.08 -7.35
N MET A 84 0.28 18.36 -8.07
CA MET A 84 -1.03 18.88 -8.48
C MET A 84 -1.96 19.18 -7.28
N ASN A 85 -1.85 18.42 -6.20
CA ASN A 85 -2.59 18.65 -4.96
C ASN A 85 -1.85 18.04 -3.77
N PRO A 86 -0.90 18.77 -3.16
CA PRO A 86 -0.08 18.25 -2.06
C PRO A 86 -0.88 17.85 -0.82
N ASP A 87 -1.95 18.59 -0.48
CA ASP A 87 -2.79 18.27 0.67
C ASP A 87 -3.54 16.94 0.49
N LEU A 88 -4.07 16.71 -0.71
CA LEU A 88 -4.66 15.42 -1.05
C LEU A 88 -3.60 14.31 -1.04
N GLY A 89 -2.44 14.59 -1.61
CA GLY A 89 -1.29 13.69 -1.59
C GLY A 89 -0.91 13.29 -0.18
N LYS A 90 -0.74 14.27 0.71
CA LYS A 90 -0.44 14.02 2.12
C LYS A 90 -1.52 13.19 2.81
N SER A 91 -2.80 13.53 2.61
CA SER A 91 -3.92 12.82 3.25
C SER A 91 -4.00 11.34 2.87
N ILE A 92 -3.64 11.00 1.62
CA ILE A 92 -3.66 9.62 1.11
C ILE A 92 -2.35 8.90 1.43
N ASN A 93 -1.20 9.52 1.12
CA ASN A 93 0.09 8.82 1.18
C ASN A 93 0.68 8.74 2.60
N LEU A 94 0.38 9.71 3.46
CA LEU A 94 0.94 9.77 4.82
C LEU A 94 -0.12 9.62 5.91
N ASP A 95 -1.14 10.49 5.93
CA ASP A 95 -2.07 10.56 7.06
C ASP A 95 -2.92 9.29 7.21
N ALA A 96 -3.26 8.63 6.08
CA ALA A 96 -3.99 7.36 6.09
C ALA A 96 -3.13 6.15 6.47
N PHE A 97 -1.79 6.26 6.41
CA PHE A 97 -0.89 5.12 6.56
C PHE A 97 -0.84 4.58 7.99
N ARG A 98 -0.62 5.44 8.99
CA ARG A 98 -0.56 5.01 10.40
C ARG A 98 -1.86 4.31 10.85
N PRO A 99 -3.07 4.85 10.59
CA PRO A 99 -4.31 4.13 10.88
C PRO A 99 -4.41 2.76 10.20
N LEU A 100 -3.97 2.65 8.93
CA LEU A 100 -3.98 1.38 8.21
C LEU A 100 -3.07 0.35 8.88
N VAL A 101 -1.83 0.73 9.26
CA VAL A 101 -0.89 -0.16 9.96
C VAL A 101 -1.44 -0.57 11.33
N GLU A 102 -1.99 0.36 12.10
CA GLU A 102 -2.59 0.07 13.42
C GLU A 102 -3.76 -0.89 13.33
N ILE A 103 -4.67 -0.69 12.38
CA ILE A 103 -5.82 -1.57 12.18
C ILE A 103 -5.32 -2.94 11.74
N SER A 104 -4.32 -3.01 10.86
CA SER A 104 -3.72 -4.27 10.41
C SER A 104 -3.11 -5.05 11.59
N LYS A 105 -2.31 -4.39 12.42
CA LYS A 105 -1.70 -5.02 13.60
C LYS A 105 -2.75 -5.50 14.60
N LYS A 106 -3.77 -4.67 14.91
CA LYS A 106 -4.89 -5.03 15.78
C LYS A 106 -5.74 -6.19 15.22
N SER A 107 -5.72 -6.39 13.92
CA SER A 107 -6.43 -7.49 13.22
C SER A 107 -5.60 -8.77 13.12
N ASN A 108 -4.45 -8.85 13.79
CA ASN A 108 -3.53 -9.99 13.78
C ASN A 108 -2.99 -10.34 12.37
N ILE A 109 -2.79 -9.34 11.53
CA ILE A 109 -2.08 -9.49 10.25
C ILE A 109 -0.66 -9.93 10.54
N LYS A 110 -0.16 -10.94 9.84
CA LYS A 110 1.16 -11.55 10.06
C LYS A 110 2.26 -10.94 9.20
N ARG A 111 1.91 -10.30 8.10
CA ARG A 111 2.86 -9.65 7.19
C ARG A 111 2.21 -8.43 6.56
N PHE A 112 2.90 -7.32 6.66
CA PHE A 112 2.53 -6.08 6.01
C PHE A 112 3.60 -5.72 4.97
N PHE A 113 3.20 -5.62 3.71
CA PHE A 113 4.07 -5.19 2.61
C PHE A 113 3.72 -3.76 2.23
N TYR A 114 4.71 -2.91 2.26
CA TYR A 114 4.62 -1.52 1.83
C TYR A 114 5.42 -1.29 0.55
N ALA A 115 4.78 -0.78 -0.48
CA ALA A 115 5.46 -0.37 -1.70
C ALA A 115 6.09 1.02 -1.49
N SER A 116 7.33 1.06 -1.05
CA SER A 116 8.12 2.29 -0.96
C SER A 116 8.59 2.76 -2.35
N SER A 117 9.68 3.49 -2.43
CA SER A 117 10.20 4.04 -3.68
C SER A 117 11.72 4.21 -3.60
N SER A 118 12.41 4.01 -4.70
CA SER A 118 13.83 4.36 -4.80
C SER A 118 14.11 5.86 -4.63
N SER A 119 13.10 6.72 -4.81
CA SER A 119 13.22 8.16 -4.60
C SER A 119 13.53 8.55 -3.15
N VAL A 120 13.34 7.65 -2.18
CA VAL A 120 13.68 7.88 -0.78
C VAL A 120 15.19 8.05 -0.56
N TYR A 121 16.03 7.54 -1.47
CA TYR A 121 17.48 7.68 -1.38
C TYR A 121 18.01 9.02 -1.92
N GLY A 122 17.19 9.78 -2.64
CA GLY A 122 17.62 11.05 -3.24
C GLY A 122 18.66 10.85 -4.35
N ILE A 123 19.64 11.75 -4.42
CA ILE A 123 20.73 11.70 -5.41
C ILE A 123 21.96 11.12 -4.74
N LYS A 124 22.40 9.94 -5.20
CA LYS A 124 23.60 9.27 -4.71
C LYS A 124 24.73 9.36 -5.73
N GLN A 125 25.97 9.49 -5.22
CA GLN A 125 27.19 9.46 -6.04
C GLN A 125 27.66 8.02 -6.31
N GLU A 126 27.26 7.10 -5.47
CA GLU A 126 27.57 5.68 -5.57
C GLU A 126 26.83 5.04 -6.74
N PRO A 127 27.49 4.17 -7.53
CA PRO A 127 26.88 3.56 -8.70
C PRO A 127 25.78 2.53 -8.37
N ASN A 128 25.79 2.00 -7.15
CA ASN A 128 24.83 0.98 -6.68
C ASN A 128 24.11 1.49 -5.44
N VAL A 129 22.82 1.74 -5.56
CA VAL A 129 21.95 2.09 -4.43
C VAL A 129 21.36 0.81 -3.85
N HIS A 130 21.37 0.69 -2.52
CA HIS A 130 20.87 -0.46 -1.78
C HIS A 130 20.20 -0.04 -0.45
N GLU A 131 19.50 -0.95 0.20
CA GLU A 131 18.59 -0.68 1.31
C GLU A 131 19.29 -0.24 2.61
N GLU A 132 20.61 -0.43 2.73
CA GLU A 132 21.39 0.01 3.90
C GLU A 132 21.87 1.47 3.80
N MET A 133 21.65 2.12 2.65
CA MET A 133 22.06 3.51 2.44
C MET A 133 21.14 4.47 3.18
N GLU A 134 21.71 5.61 3.61
CA GLU A 134 20.96 6.69 4.23
C GLU A 134 19.88 7.25 3.30
N LEU A 135 18.70 7.50 3.84
CA LEU A 135 17.58 8.10 3.12
C LEU A 135 17.78 9.61 3.05
N GLU A 136 17.74 10.17 1.84
CA GLU A 136 17.89 11.60 1.56
C GLU A 136 16.79 12.08 0.61
N PRO A 137 15.51 11.91 0.97
CA PRO A 137 14.39 12.25 0.09
C PRO A 137 14.35 13.75 -0.18
N LEU A 138 14.07 14.14 -1.45
CA LEU A 138 14.14 15.52 -1.91
C LEU A 138 12.78 16.17 -2.16
N THR A 139 11.74 15.38 -2.36
CA THR A 139 10.39 15.85 -2.70
C THR A 139 9.41 15.41 -1.62
N ASP A 140 8.26 16.10 -1.50
CA ASP A 140 7.22 15.73 -0.54
C ASP A 140 6.77 14.27 -0.73
N TYR A 141 6.64 13.82 -1.98
CA TYR A 141 6.33 12.42 -2.28
C TYR A 141 7.35 11.47 -1.65
N SER A 142 8.63 11.72 -1.88
CA SER A 142 9.72 10.86 -1.37
C SER A 142 9.89 10.98 0.15
N ILE A 143 9.68 12.16 0.72
CA ILE A 143 9.69 12.39 2.18
C ILE A 143 8.58 11.55 2.83
N PHE A 144 7.35 11.60 2.31
CA PHE A 144 6.25 10.83 2.87
C PHE A 144 6.42 9.32 2.69
N LYS A 145 7.06 8.88 1.59
CA LYS A 145 7.45 7.48 1.43
C LYS A 145 8.44 7.03 2.52
N ALA A 146 9.48 7.82 2.79
CA ALA A 146 10.44 7.55 3.84
C ALA A 146 9.83 7.61 5.25
N ASP A 147 8.90 8.54 5.50
CA ASP A 147 8.20 8.64 6.79
C ASP A 147 7.27 7.43 7.03
N CYS A 148 6.64 6.91 5.97
CA CYS A 148 5.87 5.66 6.07
C CYS A 148 6.75 4.46 6.43
N GLU A 149 7.99 4.36 5.92
CA GLU A 149 8.94 3.33 6.34
C GLU A 149 9.25 3.42 7.83
N LYS A 150 9.51 4.64 8.34
CA LYS A 150 9.74 4.88 9.77
C LYS A 150 8.51 4.49 10.61
N ILE A 151 7.32 4.92 10.17
CA ILE A 151 6.06 4.54 10.83
C ILE A 151 5.93 3.01 10.89
N LEU A 152 6.16 2.31 9.78
CA LEU A 152 6.03 0.85 9.75
C LEU A 152 7.03 0.17 10.69
N ALA A 153 8.26 0.67 10.75
CA ALA A 153 9.29 0.15 11.66
C ALA A 153 8.91 0.27 13.15
N GLU A 154 8.13 1.30 13.56
CA GLU A 154 7.62 1.44 14.92
C GLU A 154 6.69 0.27 15.33
N TYR A 155 6.05 -0.37 14.38
CA TYR A 155 5.07 -1.45 14.61
C TYR A 155 5.67 -2.85 14.39
N GLN A 156 6.89 -2.94 13.85
CA GLN A 156 7.54 -4.22 13.56
C GLN A 156 7.68 -5.06 14.82
N SER A 157 7.34 -6.34 14.72
CA SER A 157 7.50 -7.35 15.78
C SER A 157 7.60 -8.73 15.15
N ASP A 158 7.89 -9.76 15.95
CA ASP A 158 7.98 -11.14 15.46
C ASP A 158 6.68 -11.63 14.81
N ASP A 159 5.55 -11.07 15.22
CA ASP A 159 4.22 -11.46 14.77
C ASP A 159 3.63 -10.54 13.67
N PHE A 160 4.37 -9.46 13.29
CA PHE A 160 3.87 -8.46 12.33
C PHE A 160 4.99 -7.88 11.46
#